data_fa093e25d0d139c1617f5b87aa7f8855
#
_entry.id   fa093e25d0d139c1617f5b87aa7f8855
#
_cell.length_a   1.000
_cell.length_b   1.000
_cell.length_c   1.000
_cell.angle_alpha   90.00
_cell.angle_beta   90.00
_cell.angle_gamma   90.00
#
_symmetry.space_group_name_H-M   'P 1'
#
loop_
_entity.id
_entity.type
_entity.pdbx_description
1 polymer ?
#
loop_
_entity_poly.entity_id
_entity_poly.type
_entity_poly.pdbx_seq_one_letter_code
_entity_poly.pdbx_strand_id
1 'polypeptide(L)'
;MKNAKWVALLLVFALCVGMLAGCGGAGDGRRIIRIGHNQNTEHPTHLGLEAFADFINEKLGDKYVVEVYPSELLGSQTEMVQLTQTGAIDIVVASNSIMETFSANYSLFNLPYLFSSAEAYHAAMDDPAVTDPIFLATEDAGFICVTWLDAGTRNFYTVDKPINAPEDLKGLKIRVQQSPTNVAMMDLLGGTATPMGFGDVYTALQSQIIDGAENNELALTSNGHGDVCKFYSYDMHQMIPDLVLCNWSFLESLSAEDRAVFDEGFKLINTVQRAEWTGAVEAAKEQALNQQGVNFLYPDTAPFQQAVMPLHESVLSGNTELQPIYDMIQAYNAQYAGATE
;
A
#
# COMPACT_ATOMS: atom_id res chain seq x y z
N MET A 1 -48.95 -29.61 -35.29
CA MET A 1 -48.27 -29.47 -33.98
C MET A 1 -46.75 -29.61 -33.99
N LYS A 2 -46.10 -30.29 -34.97
CA LYS A 2 -44.64 -30.41 -35.06
C LYS A 2 -43.94 -29.10 -35.45
N ASN A 3 -44.53 -28.28 -36.32
CA ASN A 3 -43.92 -27.05 -36.83
C ASN A 3 -43.91 -25.89 -35.80
N ALA A 4 -44.87 -25.88 -34.86
CA ALA A 4 -44.87 -24.85 -33.81
C ALA A 4 -43.70 -24.94 -32.82
N LYS A 5 -43.18 -26.16 -32.58
CA LYS A 5 -42.04 -26.38 -31.70
C LYS A 5 -40.71 -25.88 -32.33
N TRP A 6 -40.59 -26.01 -33.64
CA TRP A 6 -39.40 -25.51 -34.37
C TRP A 6 -39.39 -23.99 -34.46
N VAL A 7 -40.55 -23.35 -34.64
CA VAL A 7 -40.66 -21.89 -34.63
C VAL A 7 -40.38 -21.32 -33.26
N ALA A 8 -40.83 -21.98 -32.19
CA ALA A 8 -40.52 -21.56 -30.82
C ALA A 8 -39.01 -21.70 -30.51
N LEU A 9 -38.32 -22.76 -30.99
CA LEU A 9 -36.91 -22.95 -30.81
C LEU A 9 -36.07 -21.90 -31.55
N LEU A 10 -36.49 -21.54 -32.77
CA LEU A 10 -35.83 -20.48 -33.57
C LEU A 10 -36.01 -19.08 -32.93
N LEU A 11 -37.18 -18.81 -32.33
CA LEU A 11 -37.41 -17.55 -31.61
C LEU A 11 -36.60 -17.46 -30.34
N VAL A 12 -36.42 -18.55 -29.57
CA VAL A 12 -35.57 -18.59 -28.37
C VAL A 12 -34.09 -18.42 -28.77
N PHE A 13 -33.65 -19.07 -29.87
CA PHE A 13 -32.28 -18.90 -30.35
C PHE A 13 -32.03 -17.49 -30.87
N ALA A 14 -32.98 -16.86 -31.55
CA ALA A 14 -32.86 -15.45 -31.99
C ALA A 14 -32.85 -14.48 -30.79
N LEU A 15 -33.61 -14.76 -29.71
CA LEU A 15 -33.57 -13.96 -28.49
C LEU A 15 -32.24 -14.12 -27.74
N CYS A 16 -31.67 -15.31 -27.69
CA CYS A 16 -30.33 -15.55 -27.07
C CYS A 16 -29.23 -14.90 -27.85
N VAL A 17 -29.25 -14.89 -29.18
CA VAL A 17 -28.30 -14.20 -30.04
C VAL A 17 -28.44 -12.67 -29.92
N GLY A 18 -29.69 -12.18 -29.75
CA GLY A 18 -29.96 -10.75 -29.53
C GLY A 18 -29.44 -10.25 -28.17
N MET A 19 -29.46 -11.09 -27.14
CA MET A 19 -28.92 -10.72 -25.81
C MET A 19 -27.36 -10.72 -25.75
N LEU A 20 -26.71 -11.52 -26.59
CA LEU A 20 -25.25 -11.50 -26.74
C LEU A 20 -24.75 -10.28 -27.53
N ALA A 21 -25.58 -9.68 -28.38
CA ALA A 21 -25.25 -8.45 -29.12
C ALA A 21 -25.57 -7.17 -28.34
N GLY A 22 -26.26 -7.24 -27.20
CA GLY A 22 -26.71 -6.10 -26.40
C GLY A 22 -25.80 -5.67 -25.26
N CYS A 23 -24.69 -6.36 -25.00
CA CYS A 23 -23.69 -5.96 -23.99
C CYS A 23 -22.53 -5.15 -24.56
N GLY A 24 -22.60 -4.68 -25.80
CA GLY A 24 -21.76 -3.63 -26.31
C GLY A 24 -22.36 -2.29 -25.87
N GLY A 25 -22.05 -1.83 -24.66
CA GLY A 25 -22.18 -0.39 -24.35
C GLY A 25 -21.47 0.36 -25.47
N ALA A 26 -22.09 1.43 -25.99
CA ALA A 26 -21.46 2.34 -26.94
C ALA A 26 -20.33 3.12 -26.20
N GLY A 27 -19.28 2.42 -25.81
CA GLY A 27 -18.00 2.98 -25.45
C GLY A 27 -17.37 3.51 -26.74
N ASP A 28 -16.70 4.60 -26.66
CA ASP A 28 -15.96 5.24 -27.77
C ASP A 28 -14.81 4.35 -28.31
N GLY A 29 -14.72 3.10 -27.93
CA GLY A 29 -13.71 2.10 -28.34
C GLY A 29 -12.43 2.14 -27.53
N ARG A 30 -12.29 3.06 -26.56
CA ARG A 30 -11.13 3.16 -25.68
C ARG A 30 -11.18 2.11 -24.56
N ARG A 31 -9.99 1.61 -24.15
CA ARG A 31 -9.87 0.74 -22.99
C ARG A 31 -9.88 1.57 -21.71
N ILE A 32 -10.73 1.21 -20.76
CA ILE A 32 -10.72 1.79 -19.42
C ILE A 32 -9.63 1.09 -18.59
N ILE A 33 -8.73 1.89 -18.02
CA ILE A 33 -7.71 1.47 -17.06
C ILE A 33 -8.21 1.85 -15.66
N ARG A 34 -8.46 0.87 -14.81
CA ARG A 34 -8.98 1.08 -13.46
C ARG A 34 -7.87 0.99 -12.45
N ILE A 35 -7.75 2.04 -11.61
CA ILE A 35 -6.77 2.13 -10.53
C ILE A 35 -7.52 2.21 -9.21
N GLY A 36 -7.26 1.28 -8.27
CA GLY A 36 -7.83 1.31 -6.91
C GLY A 36 -6.79 1.67 -5.86
N HIS A 37 -7.21 2.42 -4.83
CA HIS A 37 -6.38 2.67 -3.65
C HIS A 37 -7.24 2.97 -2.41
N ASN A 38 -6.63 2.93 -1.21
CA ASN A 38 -7.31 3.07 0.07
C ASN A 38 -7.33 4.50 0.65
N GLN A 39 -6.61 5.44 0.05
CA GLN A 39 -6.49 6.80 0.56
C GLN A 39 -7.61 7.71 0.02
N ASN A 40 -7.85 8.83 0.69
CA ASN A 40 -8.79 9.85 0.21
C ASN A 40 -8.19 10.69 -0.94
N THR A 41 -8.99 11.60 -1.49
CA THR A 41 -8.61 12.41 -2.66
C THR A 41 -7.62 13.55 -2.37
N GLU A 42 -7.35 13.85 -1.11
CA GLU A 42 -6.38 14.88 -0.70
C GLU A 42 -4.99 14.29 -0.40
N HIS A 43 -4.91 12.96 -0.33
CA HIS A 43 -3.68 12.27 0.03
C HIS A 43 -2.66 12.30 -1.12
N PRO A 44 -1.34 12.49 -0.85
CA PRO A 44 -0.30 12.49 -1.88
C PRO A 44 -0.33 11.30 -2.85
N THR A 45 -0.70 10.12 -2.38
CA THR A 45 -0.92 8.93 -3.23
C THR A 45 -1.96 9.20 -4.33
N HIS A 46 -3.11 9.79 -3.96
CA HIS A 46 -4.15 10.12 -4.95
C HIS A 46 -3.66 11.16 -5.96
N LEU A 47 -2.98 12.21 -5.49
CA LEU A 47 -2.44 13.26 -6.36
C LEU A 47 -1.45 12.70 -7.39
N GLY A 48 -0.59 11.76 -6.98
CA GLY A 48 0.32 11.05 -7.89
C GLY A 48 -0.43 10.21 -8.93
N LEU A 49 -1.51 9.53 -8.55
CA LEU A 49 -2.33 8.73 -9.45
C LEU A 49 -3.15 9.60 -10.42
N GLU A 50 -3.68 10.73 -9.98
CA GLU A 50 -4.34 11.70 -10.86
C GLU A 50 -3.36 12.28 -11.90
N ALA A 51 -2.13 12.63 -11.46
CA ALA A 51 -1.09 13.08 -12.40
C ALA A 51 -0.77 12.01 -13.45
N PHE A 52 -0.74 10.75 -13.08
CA PHE A 52 -0.60 9.63 -14.01
C PHE A 52 -1.81 9.54 -14.96
N ALA A 53 -3.02 9.64 -14.42
CA ALA A 53 -4.24 9.57 -15.21
C ALA A 53 -4.27 10.69 -16.27
N ASP A 54 -3.95 11.92 -15.89
CA ASP A 54 -3.85 13.06 -16.79
C ASP A 54 -2.78 12.85 -17.85
N PHE A 55 -1.60 12.37 -17.47
CA PHE A 55 -0.50 12.08 -18.38
C PHE A 55 -0.87 11.03 -19.42
N ILE A 56 -1.46 9.91 -19.01
CA ILE A 56 -1.89 8.85 -19.94
C ILE A 56 -3.03 9.37 -20.85
N ASN A 57 -4.00 10.10 -20.29
CA ASN A 57 -5.10 10.68 -21.07
C ASN A 57 -4.59 11.72 -22.09
N GLU A 58 -3.52 12.48 -21.79
CA GLU A 58 -2.89 13.41 -22.74
C GLU A 58 -2.14 12.68 -23.87
N LYS A 59 -1.36 11.66 -23.54
CA LYS A 59 -0.47 10.96 -24.49
C LYS A 59 -1.17 9.88 -25.30
N LEU A 60 -2.11 9.16 -24.70
CA LEU A 60 -2.74 7.95 -25.24
C LEU A 60 -4.27 7.98 -25.11
N GLY A 61 -4.87 9.17 -24.95
CA GLY A 61 -6.31 9.30 -24.71
C GLY A 61 -7.21 8.92 -25.90
N ASP A 62 -6.63 8.65 -27.07
CA ASP A 62 -7.30 8.00 -28.19
C ASP A 62 -7.49 6.48 -28.02
N LYS A 63 -6.68 5.85 -27.15
CA LYS A 63 -6.68 4.39 -26.89
C LYS A 63 -7.19 4.04 -25.49
N TYR A 64 -6.86 4.84 -24.46
CA TYR A 64 -7.10 4.55 -23.06
C TYR A 64 -7.85 5.68 -22.35
N VAL A 65 -8.59 5.32 -21.31
CA VAL A 65 -9.16 6.21 -20.30
C VAL A 65 -8.75 5.68 -18.94
N VAL A 66 -8.11 6.49 -18.12
CA VAL A 66 -7.73 6.11 -16.75
C VAL A 66 -8.78 6.61 -15.77
N GLU A 67 -9.27 5.71 -14.93
CA GLU A 67 -10.22 5.99 -13.86
C GLU A 67 -9.60 5.62 -12.51
N VAL A 68 -9.51 6.60 -11.58
CA VAL A 68 -8.96 6.42 -10.24
C VAL A 68 -10.08 6.26 -9.22
N TYR A 69 -10.04 5.18 -8.43
CA TYR A 69 -11.04 4.82 -7.41
C TYR A 69 -10.42 4.92 -6.01
N PRO A 70 -10.61 6.03 -5.29
CA PRO A 70 -10.08 6.25 -3.95
C PRO A 70 -10.89 5.54 -2.86
N SER A 71 -10.38 5.61 -1.62
CA SER A 71 -11.12 5.28 -0.38
C SER A 71 -11.72 3.87 -0.38
N GLU A 72 -10.99 2.89 -0.91
CA GLU A 72 -11.44 1.47 -0.98
C GLU A 72 -12.77 1.26 -1.73
N LEU A 73 -13.11 2.14 -2.68
CA LEU A 73 -14.36 2.00 -3.48
C LEU A 73 -14.45 0.69 -4.24
N LEU A 74 -13.31 0.05 -4.55
CA LEU A 74 -13.26 -1.25 -5.23
C LEU A 74 -13.02 -2.43 -4.26
N GLY A 75 -13.04 -2.20 -2.96
CA GLY A 75 -12.78 -3.18 -1.90
C GLY A 75 -11.54 -2.85 -1.08
N SER A 76 -11.26 -3.67 -0.07
CA SER A 76 -10.02 -3.57 0.74
C SER A 76 -8.76 -3.75 -0.12
N GLN A 77 -7.60 -3.35 0.38
CA GLN A 77 -6.33 -3.52 -0.35
C GLN A 77 -6.12 -4.98 -0.80
N THR A 78 -6.37 -5.95 0.08
CA THR A 78 -6.23 -7.38 -0.25
C THR A 78 -7.18 -7.79 -1.38
N GLU A 79 -8.45 -7.37 -1.34
CA GLU A 79 -9.42 -7.65 -2.40
C GLU A 79 -9.02 -6.98 -3.72
N MET A 80 -8.56 -5.72 -3.67
CA MET A 80 -8.10 -5.01 -4.88
C MET A 80 -6.86 -5.67 -5.50
N VAL A 81 -5.90 -6.18 -4.69
CA VAL A 81 -4.77 -6.97 -5.22
C VAL A 81 -5.28 -8.25 -5.90
N GLN A 82 -6.26 -8.95 -5.33
CA GLN A 82 -6.87 -10.12 -5.95
C GLN A 82 -7.61 -9.77 -7.27
N LEU A 83 -8.27 -8.63 -7.33
CA LEU A 83 -8.89 -8.12 -8.56
C LEU A 83 -7.84 -7.76 -9.61
N THR A 84 -6.70 -7.20 -9.20
CA THR A 84 -5.56 -6.92 -10.09
C THR A 84 -4.94 -8.22 -10.60
N GLN A 85 -4.80 -9.24 -9.76
CA GLN A 85 -4.32 -10.56 -10.15
C GLN A 85 -5.15 -11.17 -11.28
N THR A 86 -6.47 -11.01 -11.24
CA THR A 86 -7.39 -11.55 -12.24
C THR A 86 -7.62 -10.63 -13.44
N GLY A 87 -7.09 -9.40 -13.42
CA GLY A 87 -7.31 -8.37 -14.45
C GLY A 87 -8.70 -7.73 -14.42
N ALA A 88 -9.45 -7.88 -13.31
CA ALA A 88 -10.72 -7.18 -13.13
C ALA A 88 -10.51 -5.66 -12.88
N ILE A 89 -9.37 -5.31 -12.27
CA ILE A 89 -8.79 -3.96 -12.28
C ILE A 89 -7.36 -4.05 -12.81
N ASP A 90 -6.83 -2.95 -13.35
CA ASP A 90 -5.54 -2.96 -14.03
C ASP A 90 -4.40 -2.61 -13.08
N ILE A 91 -4.64 -1.69 -12.13
CA ILE A 91 -3.62 -1.17 -11.21
C ILE A 91 -4.22 -1.04 -9.81
N VAL A 92 -3.43 -1.31 -8.80
CA VAL A 92 -3.77 -1.06 -7.39
C VAL A 92 -2.59 -0.49 -6.63
N VAL A 93 -2.86 0.40 -5.68
CA VAL A 93 -1.88 0.77 -4.66
C VAL A 93 -2.18 -0.01 -3.39
N ALA A 94 -1.20 -0.77 -2.93
CA ALA A 94 -1.29 -1.54 -1.69
C ALA A 94 0.01 -1.42 -0.89
N SER A 95 -0.10 -1.44 0.44
CA SER A 95 1.08 -1.50 1.31
C SER A 95 1.87 -2.79 1.08
N ASN A 96 3.20 -2.69 1.12
CA ASN A 96 4.07 -3.86 1.05
C ASN A 96 3.70 -4.94 2.09
N SER A 97 3.17 -4.54 3.24
CA SER A 97 2.73 -5.50 4.27
C SER A 97 1.66 -6.46 3.78
N ILE A 98 0.72 -6.00 2.96
CA ILE A 98 -0.33 -6.85 2.39
C ILE A 98 0.28 -7.87 1.43
N MET A 99 1.35 -7.50 0.73
CA MET A 99 2.00 -8.32 -0.28
C MET A 99 2.69 -9.56 0.28
N GLU A 100 3.02 -9.57 1.56
CA GLU A 100 3.60 -10.74 2.23
C GLU A 100 2.68 -11.98 2.15
N THR A 101 1.37 -11.79 2.01
CA THR A 101 0.41 -12.89 1.82
C THR A 101 0.41 -13.47 0.40
N PHE A 102 1.01 -12.77 -0.57
CA PHE A 102 1.13 -13.21 -1.96
C PHE A 102 2.52 -13.77 -2.27
N SER A 103 3.57 -13.22 -1.66
CA SER A 103 4.94 -13.77 -1.75
C SER A 103 5.73 -13.44 -0.48
N ALA A 104 6.41 -14.44 0.07
CA ALA A 104 7.25 -14.29 1.26
C ALA A 104 8.42 -13.32 1.05
N ASN A 105 8.80 -13.01 -0.19
CA ASN A 105 9.88 -12.06 -0.47
C ASN A 105 9.58 -10.65 0.04
N TYR A 106 8.30 -10.26 0.08
CA TYR A 106 7.89 -8.95 0.60
C TYR A 106 8.08 -8.79 2.12
N SER A 107 8.34 -9.88 2.86
CA SER A 107 8.65 -9.81 4.29
C SER A 107 9.87 -8.95 4.61
N LEU A 108 10.83 -8.83 3.67
CA LEU A 108 12.03 -8.04 3.88
C LEU A 108 11.71 -6.57 4.19
N PHE A 109 10.90 -5.93 3.35
CA PHE A 109 10.53 -4.51 3.54
C PHE A 109 9.55 -4.27 4.70
N ASN A 110 9.06 -5.35 5.34
CA ASN A 110 8.25 -5.27 6.55
C ASN A 110 9.09 -5.39 7.83
N LEU A 111 10.41 -5.61 7.72
CA LEU A 111 11.26 -5.71 8.92
C LEU A 111 11.29 -4.37 9.67
N PRO A 112 11.05 -4.38 10.99
CA PRO A 112 11.15 -3.17 11.79
C PRO A 112 12.60 -2.70 11.85
N TYR A 113 12.81 -1.36 11.81
CA TYR A 113 14.13 -0.73 11.82
C TYR A 113 15.08 -1.24 10.71
N LEU A 114 14.51 -1.65 9.56
CA LEU A 114 15.29 -2.08 8.40
C LEU A 114 16.15 -0.95 7.83
N PHE A 115 15.59 0.26 7.78
CA PHE A 115 16.23 1.47 7.30
C PHE A 115 16.59 2.39 8.46
N SER A 116 17.79 2.99 8.41
CA SER A 116 18.31 3.85 9.47
C SER A 116 17.89 5.32 9.35
N SER A 117 17.48 5.75 8.16
CA SER A 117 17.00 7.10 7.88
C SER A 117 16.14 7.13 6.61
N ALA A 118 15.42 8.24 6.40
CA ALA A 118 14.64 8.46 5.19
C ALA A 118 15.53 8.48 3.93
N GLU A 119 16.75 9.03 4.01
CA GLU A 119 17.69 9.06 2.91
C GLU A 119 18.18 7.65 2.53
N ALA A 120 18.50 6.81 3.52
CA ALA A 120 18.87 5.42 3.29
C ALA A 120 17.71 4.63 2.68
N TYR A 121 16.48 4.86 3.19
CA TYR A 121 15.25 4.26 2.67
C TYR A 121 15.03 4.65 1.20
N HIS A 122 15.06 5.95 0.88
CA HIS A 122 14.85 6.42 -0.49
C HIS A 122 15.95 5.90 -1.43
N ALA A 123 17.22 5.94 -1.01
CA ALA A 123 18.31 5.46 -1.84
C ALA A 123 18.22 3.95 -2.13
N ALA A 124 17.84 3.15 -1.14
CA ALA A 124 17.66 1.72 -1.31
C ALA A 124 16.43 1.40 -2.20
N MET A 125 15.31 2.10 -1.99
CA MET A 125 14.09 1.86 -2.74
C MET A 125 14.15 2.38 -4.19
N ASP A 126 15.02 3.33 -4.48
CA ASP A 126 15.28 3.83 -5.84
C ASP A 126 16.31 2.96 -6.61
N ASP A 127 16.95 1.97 -5.94
CA ASP A 127 17.89 1.05 -6.58
C ASP A 127 17.18 -0.22 -7.09
N PRO A 128 17.12 -0.44 -8.43
CA PRO A 128 16.54 -1.66 -8.99
C PRO A 128 17.24 -2.95 -8.51
N ALA A 129 18.51 -2.90 -8.13
CA ALA A 129 19.20 -4.08 -7.59
C ALA A 129 18.60 -4.53 -6.23
N VAL A 130 18.04 -3.60 -5.46
CA VAL A 130 17.33 -3.87 -4.20
C VAL A 130 15.87 -4.24 -4.46
N THR A 131 15.19 -3.52 -5.38
CA THR A 131 13.74 -3.60 -5.52
C THR A 131 13.27 -4.67 -6.51
N ASP A 132 13.92 -4.85 -7.67
CA ASP A 132 13.46 -5.76 -8.71
C ASP A 132 13.27 -7.21 -8.22
N PRO A 133 14.18 -7.80 -7.40
CA PRO A 133 14.00 -9.18 -6.94
C PRO A 133 12.72 -9.37 -6.10
N ILE A 134 12.20 -8.30 -5.49
CA ILE A 134 10.97 -8.31 -4.69
C ILE A 134 9.79 -7.86 -5.55
N PHE A 135 9.92 -6.79 -6.33
CA PHE A 135 8.86 -6.22 -7.14
C PHE A 135 8.36 -7.15 -8.23
N LEU A 136 9.24 -8.01 -8.76
CA LEU A 136 8.91 -8.99 -9.79
C LEU A 136 8.51 -10.36 -9.21
N ALA A 137 8.58 -10.55 -7.89
CA ALA A 137 8.34 -11.85 -7.24
C ALA A 137 6.90 -12.37 -7.39
N THR A 138 5.99 -11.58 -7.94
CA THR A 138 4.57 -11.93 -8.15
C THR A 138 4.17 -11.99 -9.62
N GLU A 139 5.14 -12.00 -10.55
CA GLU A 139 4.87 -12.14 -11.99
C GLU A 139 4.05 -13.41 -12.30
N ASP A 140 4.46 -14.56 -11.77
CA ASP A 140 3.74 -15.82 -11.90
C ASP A 140 2.34 -15.79 -11.22
N ALA A 141 2.13 -14.88 -10.29
CA ALA A 141 0.84 -14.63 -9.68
C ALA A 141 -0.06 -13.69 -10.50
N GLY A 142 0.42 -13.17 -11.63
CA GLY A 142 -0.33 -12.37 -12.59
C GLY A 142 -0.25 -10.86 -12.39
N PHE A 143 0.66 -10.34 -11.57
CA PHE A 143 0.91 -8.91 -11.39
C PHE A 143 2.35 -8.66 -10.92
N ILE A 144 2.83 -7.44 -11.13
CA ILE A 144 4.14 -6.97 -10.62
C ILE A 144 4.00 -5.59 -10.00
N CYS A 145 4.97 -5.22 -9.18
CA CYS A 145 5.14 -3.83 -8.75
C CYS A 145 5.87 -3.03 -9.84
N VAL A 146 5.31 -1.90 -10.23
CA VAL A 146 5.86 -1.03 -11.30
C VAL A 146 6.52 0.22 -10.76
N THR A 147 6.16 0.66 -9.55
CA THR A 147 6.82 1.73 -8.80
C THR A 147 6.40 1.69 -7.33
N TRP A 148 7.14 2.38 -6.49
CA TRP A 148 6.86 2.49 -5.07
C TRP A 148 6.51 3.93 -4.67
N LEU A 149 5.86 4.09 -3.52
CA LEU A 149 5.48 5.37 -2.96
C LEU A 149 5.98 5.46 -1.52
N ASP A 150 6.43 6.65 -1.14
CA ASP A 150 6.82 6.93 0.24
C ASP A 150 5.58 6.91 1.14
N ALA A 151 5.62 6.14 2.20
CA ALA A 151 4.59 6.10 3.22
C ALA A 151 5.12 6.55 4.60
N GLY A 152 6.28 7.22 4.62
CA GLY A 152 6.91 7.77 5.81
C GLY A 152 7.32 6.72 6.82
N THR A 153 7.40 7.15 8.07
CA THR A 153 7.76 6.29 9.19
C THR A 153 6.50 5.93 9.99
N ARG A 154 6.36 4.67 10.33
CA ARG A 154 5.24 4.16 11.10
C ARG A 154 5.53 4.24 12.59
N ASN A 155 4.53 4.68 13.34
CA ASN A 155 4.60 5.00 14.76
C ASN A 155 3.34 4.54 15.47
N PHE A 156 3.42 4.20 16.75
CA PHE A 156 2.24 3.84 17.53
C PHE A 156 1.38 5.07 17.85
N TYR A 157 0.07 4.92 17.73
CA TYR A 157 -0.90 5.88 18.27
C TYR A 157 -2.03 5.17 18.98
N THR A 158 -2.52 5.76 20.05
CA THR A 158 -3.43 5.12 21.00
C THR A 158 -4.52 6.06 21.46
N VAL A 159 -5.65 5.47 21.87
CA VAL A 159 -6.81 6.23 22.35
C VAL A 159 -6.47 6.94 23.66
N ASP A 160 -6.04 6.18 24.68
CA ASP A 160 -5.98 6.69 26.08
C ASP A 160 -4.60 6.56 26.75
N LYS A 161 -3.68 5.77 26.19
CA LYS A 161 -2.43 5.42 26.88
C LYS A 161 -1.20 5.81 26.07
N PRO A 162 -0.29 6.66 26.61
CA PRO A 162 0.98 6.97 25.93
C PRO A 162 1.88 5.73 25.86
N ILE A 163 2.65 5.63 24.77
CA ILE A 163 3.68 4.59 24.59
C ILE A 163 5.05 5.27 24.64
N ASN A 164 5.81 5.00 25.71
CA ASN A 164 7.17 5.51 25.92
C ASN A 164 8.21 4.38 25.93
N ALA A 165 7.79 3.14 26.07
CA ALA A 165 8.65 1.96 26.06
C ALA A 165 7.82 0.74 25.59
N PRO A 166 8.46 -0.36 25.14
CA PRO A 166 7.75 -1.59 24.75
C PRO A 166 6.80 -2.12 25.82
N GLU A 167 7.14 -1.98 27.08
CA GLU A 167 6.33 -2.44 28.21
C GLU A 167 4.95 -1.75 28.29
N ASP A 168 4.82 -0.55 27.71
CA ASP A 168 3.56 0.20 27.66
C ASP A 168 2.55 -0.43 26.70
N LEU A 169 3.01 -1.24 25.74
CA LEU A 169 2.15 -2.01 24.84
C LEU A 169 1.48 -3.20 25.51
N LYS A 170 1.98 -3.63 26.68
CA LYS A 170 1.45 -4.78 27.37
C LYS A 170 -0.03 -4.63 27.73
N GLY A 171 -0.83 -5.59 27.26
CA GLY A 171 -2.27 -5.64 27.48
C GLY A 171 -3.08 -4.75 26.55
N LEU A 172 -2.45 -4.01 25.63
CA LEU A 172 -3.11 -3.26 24.58
C LEU A 172 -3.34 -4.12 23.36
N LYS A 173 -4.50 -3.95 22.73
CA LYS A 173 -4.85 -4.47 21.42
C LYS A 173 -4.49 -3.41 20.39
N ILE A 174 -3.40 -3.63 19.67
CA ILE A 174 -2.93 -2.72 18.64
C ILE A 174 -3.27 -3.30 17.27
N ARG A 175 -3.99 -2.51 16.48
CA ARG A 175 -4.20 -2.88 15.10
C ARG A 175 -2.88 -2.82 14.34
N VAL A 176 -2.62 -3.86 13.61
CA VAL A 176 -1.53 -3.93 12.62
C VAL A 176 -2.09 -4.25 11.25
N GLN A 177 -1.28 -4.07 10.21
CA GLN A 177 -1.61 -4.56 8.87
C GLN A 177 -1.66 -6.09 8.85
N GLN A 178 -2.33 -6.66 7.85
CA GLN A 178 -2.49 -8.11 7.67
C GLN A 178 -1.19 -8.75 7.16
N SER A 179 -0.15 -8.74 7.99
CA SER A 179 1.21 -9.22 7.71
C SER A 179 1.69 -10.09 8.85
N PRO A 180 2.18 -11.31 8.58
CA PRO A 180 2.85 -12.16 9.57
C PRO A 180 4.00 -11.46 10.28
N THR A 181 4.81 -10.69 9.56
CA THR A 181 5.93 -9.92 10.12
C THR A 181 5.45 -8.87 11.12
N ASN A 182 4.37 -8.13 10.81
CA ASN A 182 3.82 -7.13 11.74
C ASN A 182 3.18 -7.77 12.97
N VAL A 183 2.57 -8.95 12.83
CA VAL A 183 2.07 -9.72 13.99
C VAL A 183 3.24 -10.15 14.87
N ALA A 184 4.30 -10.71 14.28
CA ALA A 184 5.48 -11.16 15.04
C ALA A 184 6.22 -9.98 15.72
N MET A 185 6.28 -8.81 15.09
CA MET A 185 6.80 -7.59 15.70
C MET A 185 6.02 -7.24 16.99
N MET A 186 4.69 -7.24 16.93
CA MET A 186 3.86 -6.94 18.09
C MET A 186 4.04 -7.95 19.22
N ASP A 187 4.19 -9.24 18.91
CA ASP A 187 4.45 -10.30 19.90
C ASP A 187 5.79 -10.04 20.62
N LEU A 188 6.83 -9.64 19.88
CA LEU A 188 8.15 -9.30 20.42
C LEU A 188 8.11 -8.04 21.29
N LEU A 189 7.26 -7.07 20.95
CA LEU A 189 7.05 -5.84 21.72
C LEU A 189 6.13 -6.04 22.92
N GLY A 190 5.49 -7.21 23.06
CA GLY A 190 4.62 -7.58 24.20
C GLY A 190 3.19 -7.05 24.13
N GLY A 191 2.78 -6.46 23.01
CA GLY A 191 1.41 -6.06 22.71
C GLY A 191 0.58 -7.20 22.13
N THR A 192 -0.72 -6.95 21.91
CA THR A 192 -1.61 -7.90 21.23
C THR A 192 -1.92 -7.39 19.83
N ALA A 193 -1.38 -8.07 18.82
CA ALA A 193 -1.68 -7.76 17.42
C ALA A 193 -3.16 -8.03 17.09
N THR A 194 -3.80 -7.10 16.40
CA THR A 194 -5.17 -7.25 15.87
C THR A 194 -5.15 -6.91 14.37
N PRO A 195 -4.78 -7.87 13.50
CA PRO A 195 -4.72 -7.65 12.06
C PRO A 195 -6.10 -7.33 11.48
N MET A 196 -6.24 -6.22 10.76
CA MET A 196 -7.48 -5.86 10.06
C MET A 196 -7.22 -4.92 8.87
N GLY A 197 -8.18 -4.85 7.94
CA GLY A 197 -8.20 -3.92 6.83
C GLY A 197 -8.14 -2.46 7.31
N PHE A 198 -7.62 -1.56 6.46
CA PHE A 198 -7.42 -0.16 6.87
C PHE A 198 -8.75 0.58 7.05
N GLY A 199 -9.74 0.32 6.20
CA GLY A 199 -11.07 0.94 6.27
C GLY A 199 -11.84 0.66 7.57
N ASP A 200 -11.49 -0.41 8.30
CA ASP A 200 -12.15 -0.79 9.55
C ASP A 200 -11.56 -0.09 10.79
N VAL A 201 -10.35 0.49 10.67
CA VAL A 201 -9.55 0.96 11.82
C VAL A 201 -10.24 2.07 12.60
N TYR A 202 -10.77 3.09 11.92
CA TYR A 202 -11.45 4.19 12.60
C TYR A 202 -12.62 3.70 13.48
N THR A 203 -13.46 2.82 12.91
CA THR A 203 -14.61 2.26 13.63
C THR A 203 -14.16 1.39 14.80
N ALA A 204 -13.10 0.61 14.64
CA ALA A 204 -12.55 -0.24 15.68
C ALA A 204 -11.94 0.59 16.84
N LEU A 205 -11.26 1.70 16.54
CA LEU A 205 -10.76 2.67 17.54
C LEU A 205 -11.93 3.35 18.26
N GLN A 206 -12.92 3.86 17.52
CA GLN A 206 -14.07 4.57 18.07
C GLN A 206 -14.91 3.68 19.00
N SER A 207 -15.06 2.41 18.65
CA SER A 207 -15.80 1.42 19.45
C SER A 207 -14.95 0.74 20.52
N GLN A 208 -13.66 1.08 20.65
CA GLN A 208 -12.71 0.49 21.58
C GLN A 208 -12.55 -1.04 21.44
N ILE A 209 -12.74 -1.56 20.23
CA ILE A 209 -12.39 -2.95 19.89
C ILE A 209 -10.87 -3.11 19.92
N ILE A 210 -10.14 -2.05 19.53
CA ILE A 210 -8.70 -1.90 19.63
C ILE A 210 -8.37 -0.65 20.46
N ASP A 211 -7.22 -0.67 21.13
CA ASP A 211 -6.75 0.40 22.00
C ASP A 211 -5.87 1.40 21.23
N GLY A 212 -5.38 1.01 20.07
CA GLY A 212 -4.52 1.82 19.22
C GLY A 212 -4.20 1.13 17.90
N ALA A 213 -3.38 1.80 17.11
CA ALA A 213 -2.85 1.28 15.85
C ALA A 213 -1.45 1.85 15.61
N GLU A 214 -0.88 1.59 14.45
CA GLU A 214 0.41 2.10 14.02
C GLU A 214 0.32 2.58 12.56
N ASN A 215 0.87 3.74 12.28
CA ASN A 215 0.96 4.33 10.94
C ASN A 215 1.76 5.65 10.98
N ASN A 216 1.86 6.31 9.82
CA ASN A 216 2.35 7.69 9.68
C ASN A 216 1.31 8.71 10.14
N GLU A 217 1.69 9.99 10.18
CA GLU A 217 0.90 11.10 10.68
C GLU A 217 -0.39 11.37 9.89
N LEU A 218 -0.39 11.07 8.58
CA LEU A 218 -1.56 11.32 7.73
C LEU A 218 -2.77 10.48 8.18
N ALA A 219 -2.55 9.32 8.81
CA ALA A 219 -3.63 8.53 9.37
C ALA A 219 -4.44 9.29 10.44
N LEU A 220 -3.79 10.19 11.19
CA LEU A 220 -4.48 11.00 12.20
C LEU A 220 -5.51 11.96 11.58
N THR A 221 -5.17 12.55 10.45
CA THR A 221 -5.98 13.61 9.81
C THR A 221 -6.79 13.10 8.64
N SER A 222 -6.14 12.54 7.62
CA SER A 222 -6.79 12.07 6.39
C SER A 222 -7.81 10.95 6.64
N ASN A 223 -7.59 10.13 7.68
CA ASN A 223 -8.46 9.03 8.06
C ASN A 223 -9.18 9.24 9.39
N GLY A 224 -9.00 10.42 10.00
CA GLY A 224 -9.71 10.84 11.21
C GLY A 224 -9.31 10.14 12.50
N HIS A 225 -8.21 9.33 12.49
CA HIS A 225 -7.82 8.56 13.68
C HIS A 225 -7.47 9.45 14.86
N GLY A 226 -6.97 10.68 14.63
CA GLY A 226 -6.67 11.68 15.65
C GLY A 226 -7.91 12.24 16.38
N ASP A 227 -9.11 12.08 15.83
CA ASP A 227 -10.35 12.46 16.54
C ASP A 227 -10.59 11.52 17.74
N VAL A 228 -10.11 10.30 17.67
CA VAL A 228 -10.26 9.27 18.70
C VAL A 228 -8.97 9.08 19.49
N CYS A 229 -7.83 8.93 18.81
CA CYS A 229 -6.52 8.71 19.45
C CYS A 229 -5.95 10.01 20.00
N LYS A 230 -5.43 9.98 21.24
CA LYS A 230 -4.90 11.16 21.91
C LYS A 230 -3.39 11.16 22.11
N PHE A 231 -2.73 10.07 21.78
CA PHE A 231 -1.28 9.94 21.87
C PHE A 231 -0.73 9.40 20.56
N TYR A 232 0.39 9.98 20.09
CA TYR A 232 1.18 9.51 18.96
C TYR A 232 2.64 9.46 19.40
N SER A 233 3.24 8.29 19.37
CA SER A 233 4.57 8.02 19.92
C SER A 233 5.53 7.74 18.78
N TYR A 234 6.50 8.63 18.58
CA TYR A 234 7.53 8.53 17.53
C TYR A 234 8.57 7.45 17.91
N ASP A 235 8.15 6.21 17.96
CA ASP A 235 9.05 5.06 18.12
C ASP A 235 9.70 4.64 16.79
N MET A 236 9.20 5.14 15.66
CA MET A 236 9.78 5.01 14.32
C MET A 236 10.12 3.56 13.93
N HIS A 237 9.24 2.62 14.25
CA HIS A 237 9.53 1.20 14.15
C HIS A 237 9.64 0.65 12.71
N GLN A 238 9.02 1.28 11.71
CA GLN A 238 9.06 0.79 10.33
C GLN A 238 8.96 1.93 9.30
N MET A 239 9.62 1.74 8.17
CA MET A 239 9.40 2.46 6.90
C MET A 239 8.97 1.43 5.86
N ILE A 240 7.66 1.34 5.61
CA ILE A 240 7.06 0.35 4.71
C ILE A 240 6.56 1.06 3.47
N PRO A 241 7.06 0.72 2.26
CA PRO A 241 6.58 1.38 1.04
C PRO A 241 5.14 0.98 0.72
N ASP A 242 4.38 1.91 0.14
CA ASP A 242 3.22 1.56 -0.65
C ASP A 242 3.66 1.21 -2.08
N LEU A 243 3.07 0.19 -2.66
CA LEU A 243 3.46 -0.37 -3.95
C LEU A 243 2.36 -0.13 -4.98
N VAL A 244 2.73 0.37 -6.15
CA VAL A 244 1.85 0.43 -7.32
C VAL A 244 1.99 -0.89 -8.07
N LEU A 245 0.97 -1.74 -7.95
CA LEU A 245 0.93 -3.06 -8.57
C LEU A 245 0.12 -2.99 -9.85
N CYS A 246 0.62 -3.64 -10.91
CA CYS A 246 -0.04 -3.64 -12.20
C CYS A 246 -0.25 -5.08 -12.69
N ASN A 247 -1.42 -5.36 -13.26
CA ASN A 247 -1.73 -6.65 -13.87
C ASN A 247 -0.72 -6.98 -14.96
N TRP A 248 -0.10 -8.17 -14.89
CA TRP A 248 0.96 -8.57 -15.82
C TRP A 248 0.44 -8.71 -17.25
N SER A 249 -0.70 -9.36 -17.46
CA SER A 249 -1.28 -9.53 -18.79
C SER A 249 -1.66 -8.19 -19.45
N PHE A 250 -2.06 -7.19 -18.64
CA PHE A 250 -2.27 -5.84 -19.15
C PHE A 250 -0.95 -5.26 -19.68
N LEU A 251 0.13 -5.32 -18.89
CA LEU A 251 1.44 -4.80 -19.31
C LEU A 251 1.97 -5.51 -20.57
N GLU A 252 1.81 -6.83 -20.68
CA GLU A 252 2.21 -7.60 -21.87
C GLU A 252 1.37 -7.27 -23.10
N SER A 253 0.12 -6.82 -22.91
CA SER A 253 -0.78 -6.44 -24.02
C SER A 253 -0.43 -5.10 -24.67
N LEU A 254 0.41 -4.29 -24.02
CA LEU A 254 0.81 -2.98 -24.53
C LEU A 254 1.77 -3.11 -25.71
N SER A 255 1.64 -2.23 -26.71
CA SER A 255 2.69 -2.06 -27.70
C SER A 255 3.97 -1.51 -27.04
N ALA A 256 5.13 -1.71 -27.65
CA ALA A 256 6.38 -1.18 -27.11
C ALA A 256 6.34 0.37 -26.95
N GLU A 257 5.62 1.07 -27.82
CA GLU A 257 5.43 2.51 -27.75
C GLU A 257 4.52 2.90 -26.57
N ASP A 258 3.37 2.23 -26.43
CA ASP A 258 2.46 2.48 -25.32
C ASP A 258 3.12 2.11 -23.98
N ARG A 259 3.83 0.98 -23.93
CA ARG A 259 4.56 0.54 -22.73
C ARG A 259 5.56 1.60 -22.28
N ALA A 260 6.32 2.22 -23.17
CA ALA A 260 7.26 3.28 -22.82
C ALA A 260 6.56 4.50 -22.19
N VAL A 261 5.35 4.86 -22.66
CA VAL A 261 4.55 5.94 -22.07
C VAL A 261 4.03 5.55 -20.69
N PHE A 262 3.56 4.31 -20.50
CA PHE A 262 3.14 3.82 -19.18
C PHE A 262 4.31 3.80 -18.19
N ASP A 263 5.51 3.35 -18.61
CA ASP A 263 6.70 3.32 -17.76
C ASP A 263 7.16 4.74 -17.34
N GLU A 264 6.98 5.75 -18.20
CA GLU A 264 7.19 7.16 -17.86
C GLU A 264 6.12 7.64 -16.86
N GLY A 265 4.86 7.28 -17.08
CA GLY A 265 3.75 7.59 -16.19
C GLY A 265 3.93 6.97 -14.79
N PHE A 266 4.40 5.73 -14.68
CA PHE A 266 4.66 5.10 -13.38
C PHE A 266 5.73 5.85 -12.57
N LYS A 267 6.78 6.35 -13.23
CA LYS A 267 7.79 7.21 -12.57
C LYS A 267 7.20 8.54 -12.13
N LEU A 268 6.25 9.08 -12.90
CA LEU A 268 5.57 10.34 -12.55
C LEU A 268 4.74 10.19 -11.26
N ILE A 269 4.08 9.04 -11.03
CA ILE A 269 3.35 8.77 -9.78
C ILE A 269 4.26 8.99 -8.58
N ASN A 270 5.42 8.31 -8.55
CA ASN A 270 6.39 8.43 -7.46
C ASN A 270 6.90 9.87 -7.31
N THR A 271 7.25 10.53 -8.42
CA THR A 271 7.80 11.88 -8.40
C THR A 271 6.82 12.90 -7.79
N VAL A 272 5.55 12.86 -8.21
CA VAL A 272 4.51 13.76 -7.69
C VAL A 272 4.19 13.44 -6.24
N GLN A 273 3.99 12.16 -5.93
CA GLN A 273 3.65 11.72 -4.57
C GLN A 273 4.73 12.14 -3.56
N ARG A 274 6.01 11.94 -3.86
CA ARG A 274 7.12 12.35 -2.98
C ARG A 274 7.25 13.85 -2.84
N ALA A 275 6.96 14.63 -3.90
CA ALA A 275 6.99 16.10 -3.83
C ALA A 275 5.93 16.64 -2.86
N GLU A 276 4.75 16.01 -2.81
CA GLU A 276 3.64 16.40 -1.93
C GLU A 276 3.79 15.87 -0.49
N TRP A 277 4.61 14.82 -0.29
CA TRP A 277 4.64 14.05 0.95
C TRP A 277 5.02 14.88 2.18
N THR A 278 6.16 15.56 2.13
CA THR A 278 6.69 16.32 3.29
C THR A 278 5.72 17.40 3.74
N GLY A 279 5.16 18.17 2.80
CA GLY A 279 4.17 19.21 3.12
C GLY A 279 2.89 18.64 3.72
N ALA A 280 2.44 17.49 3.24
CA ALA A 280 1.26 16.80 3.78
C ALA A 280 1.49 16.28 5.20
N VAL A 281 2.68 15.72 5.50
CA VAL A 281 3.04 15.27 6.85
C VAL A 281 3.08 16.45 7.85
N GLU A 282 3.71 17.56 7.47
CA GLU A 282 3.78 18.75 8.34
C GLU A 282 2.38 19.31 8.61
N ALA A 283 1.54 19.43 7.59
CA ALA A 283 0.16 19.87 7.75
C ALA A 283 -0.65 18.92 8.64
N ALA A 284 -0.47 17.62 8.51
CA ALA A 284 -1.12 16.61 9.34
C ALA A 284 -0.70 16.72 10.81
N LYS A 285 0.59 16.91 11.08
CA LYS A 285 1.10 17.13 12.46
C LYS A 285 0.49 18.38 13.09
N GLU A 286 0.48 19.49 12.36
CA GLU A 286 -0.09 20.75 12.83
C GLU A 286 -1.60 20.61 13.11
N GLN A 287 -2.34 19.99 12.21
CA GLN A 287 -3.78 19.75 12.39
C GLN A 287 -4.05 18.81 13.57
N ALA A 288 -3.34 17.69 13.69
CA ALA A 288 -3.51 16.73 14.77
C ALA A 288 -3.22 17.38 16.15
N LEU A 289 -2.17 18.21 16.24
CA LEU A 289 -1.83 18.94 17.46
C LEU A 289 -2.89 20.00 17.81
N ASN A 290 -3.23 20.87 16.85
CA ASN A 290 -3.99 22.09 17.14
C ASN A 290 -5.50 21.90 17.10
N GLN A 291 -6.00 20.93 16.33
CA GLN A 291 -7.45 20.74 16.12
C GLN A 291 -7.97 19.45 16.75
N GLN A 292 -7.17 18.36 16.75
CA GLN A 292 -7.59 17.06 17.29
C GLN A 292 -7.07 16.83 18.72
N GLY A 293 -6.12 17.65 19.20
CA GLY A 293 -5.56 17.58 20.56
C GLY A 293 -4.69 16.32 20.78
N VAL A 294 -4.03 15.85 19.73
CA VAL A 294 -3.09 14.72 19.81
C VAL A 294 -1.81 15.15 20.51
N ASN A 295 -1.35 14.36 21.48
CA ASN A 295 -0.09 14.54 22.17
C ASN A 295 1.01 13.75 21.46
N PHE A 296 1.99 14.43 20.90
CA PHE A 296 3.16 13.82 20.30
C PHE A 296 4.24 13.51 21.35
N LEU A 297 4.69 12.26 21.36
CA LEU A 297 5.71 11.73 22.28
C LEU A 297 6.95 11.31 21.51
N TYR A 298 8.12 11.45 22.10
CA TYR A 298 9.41 11.12 21.49
C TYR A 298 10.17 10.16 22.41
N PRO A 299 9.79 8.87 22.44
CA PRO A 299 10.45 7.88 23.27
C PRO A 299 11.87 7.58 22.80
N ASP A 300 12.68 7.02 23.68
CA ASP A 300 13.93 6.35 23.26
C ASP A 300 13.58 5.13 22.40
N THR A 301 14.06 5.10 21.17
CA THR A 301 13.78 4.03 20.22
C THR A 301 14.63 2.78 20.46
N ALA A 302 15.75 2.88 21.16
CA ALA A 302 16.67 1.76 21.36
C ALA A 302 16.03 0.52 22.03
N PRO A 303 15.18 0.64 23.07
CA PRO A 303 14.47 -0.51 23.65
C PRO A 303 13.53 -1.21 22.66
N PHE A 304 12.82 -0.45 21.81
CA PHE A 304 11.95 -1.02 20.79
C PHE A 304 12.77 -1.76 19.72
N GLN A 305 13.83 -1.15 19.23
CA GLN A 305 14.74 -1.75 18.26
C GLN A 305 15.34 -3.06 18.82
N GLN A 306 15.86 -3.03 20.05
CA GLN A 306 16.44 -4.21 20.67
C GLN A 306 15.42 -5.37 20.77
N ALA A 307 14.17 -5.08 21.10
CA ALA A 307 13.12 -6.09 21.25
C ALA A 307 12.81 -6.82 19.93
N VAL A 308 12.86 -6.12 18.80
CA VAL A 308 12.43 -6.67 17.50
C VAL A 308 13.56 -7.18 16.61
N MET A 309 14.83 -6.92 16.94
CA MET A 309 15.98 -7.42 16.15
C MET A 309 15.99 -8.93 15.90
N PRO A 310 15.50 -9.82 16.80
CA PRO A 310 15.42 -11.24 16.50
C PRO A 310 14.55 -11.58 15.29
N LEU A 311 13.65 -10.68 14.88
CA LEU A 311 12.79 -10.90 13.71
C LEU A 311 13.58 -10.87 12.41
N HIS A 312 14.64 -10.05 12.31
CA HIS A 312 15.53 -10.01 11.15
C HIS A 312 16.16 -11.38 10.90
N GLU A 313 16.75 -11.99 11.92
CA GLU A 313 17.33 -13.34 11.81
C GLU A 313 16.28 -14.39 11.42
N SER A 314 15.08 -14.31 12.00
CA SER A 314 13.98 -15.23 11.70
C SER A 314 13.55 -15.15 10.22
N VAL A 315 13.37 -13.96 9.69
CA VAL A 315 12.96 -13.75 8.28
C VAL A 315 14.06 -14.18 7.33
N LEU A 316 15.31 -13.78 7.57
CA LEU A 316 16.44 -14.10 6.70
C LEU A 316 16.79 -15.59 6.72
N SER A 317 16.68 -16.27 7.85
CA SER A 317 16.87 -17.72 7.93
C SER A 317 15.73 -18.49 7.28
N GLY A 318 14.50 -17.95 7.32
CA GLY A 318 13.33 -18.52 6.65
C GLY A 318 13.36 -18.38 5.12
N ASN A 319 14.03 -17.33 4.62
CA ASN A 319 14.21 -17.08 3.18
C ASN A 319 15.61 -16.51 2.92
N THR A 320 16.56 -17.41 2.63
CA THR A 320 17.97 -17.04 2.43
C THR A 320 18.23 -16.25 1.15
N GLU A 321 17.30 -16.21 0.21
CA GLU A 321 17.41 -15.38 -1.01
C GLU A 321 17.33 -13.88 -0.70
N LEU A 322 16.79 -13.52 0.46
CA LEU A 322 16.70 -12.13 0.91
C LEU A 322 18.01 -11.58 1.48
N GLN A 323 18.96 -12.46 1.88
CA GLN A 323 20.20 -12.02 2.52
C GLN A 323 21.02 -11.05 1.66
N PRO A 324 21.25 -11.28 0.35
CA PRO A 324 21.99 -10.32 -0.48
C PRO A 324 21.32 -8.95 -0.57
N ILE A 325 19.98 -8.91 -0.60
CA ILE A 325 19.20 -7.67 -0.67
C ILE A 325 19.28 -6.94 0.67
N TYR A 326 19.15 -7.68 1.77
CA TYR A 326 19.37 -7.13 3.11
C TYR A 326 20.75 -6.50 3.27
N ASP A 327 21.80 -7.18 2.81
CA ASP A 327 23.19 -6.68 2.89
C ASP A 327 23.36 -5.38 2.07
N MET A 328 22.72 -5.26 0.90
CA MET A 328 22.71 -4.01 0.13
C MET A 328 22.00 -2.88 0.90
N ILE A 329 20.87 -3.16 1.54
CA ILE A 329 20.17 -2.17 2.37
C ILE A 329 21.05 -1.74 3.55
N GLN A 330 21.76 -2.67 4.21
CA GLN A 330 22.69 -2.33 5.28
C GLN A 330 23.89 -1.48 4.78
N ALA A 331 24.31 -1.66 3.53
CA ALA A 331 25.31 -0.79 2.92
C ALA A 331 24.80 0.64 2.72
N TYR A 332 23.53 0.82 2.31
CA TYR A 332 22.89 2.14 2.28
C TYR A 332 22.78 2.75 3.67
N ASN A 333 22.36 1.98 4.67
CA ASN A 333 22.32 2.44 6.06
C ASN A 333 23.70 2.95 6.53
N ALA A 334 24.76 2.22 6.22
CA ALA A 334 26.12 2.63 6.56
C ALA A 334 26.59 3.89 5.80
N GLN A 335 26.18 4.04 4.54
CA GLN A 335 26.49 5.21 3.71
C GLN A 335 25.86 6.48 4.27
N TYR A 336 24.63 6.39 4.79
CA TYR A 336 23.86 7.53 5.31
C TYR A 336 23.90 7.64 6.85
N ALA A 337 24.70 6.83 7.53
CA ALA A 337 24.88 6.83 9.00
C ALA A 337 25.57 8.10 9.56
N GLY A 338 25.43 9.22 8.96
CA GLY A 338 25.96 10.52 9.43
C GLY A 338 25.14 11.70 8.95
N ALA A 339 24.11 11.42 8.19
CA ALA A 339 23.12 12.41 7.74
C ALA A 339 22.01 12.52 8.81
N THR A 340 22.40 12.90 10.04
CA THR A 340 21.43 13.33 11.05
C THR A 340 21.26 14.82 10.93
N GLU A 341 20.02 15.26 10.68
CA GLU A 341 19.59 16.64 10.89
C GLU A 341 19.88 17.14 12.33
#